data_39b34d4b433848e0ca4eb15ea695af68
#
_entry.id   39b34d4b433848e0ca4eb15ea695af68
#
_cell.length_a   1.000
_cell.length_b   1.000
_cell.length_c   1.000
_cell.angle_alpha   90.00
_cell.angle_beta   90.00
_cell.angle_gamma   90.00
#
_symmetry.space_group_name_H-M   'P 1'
#
loop_
_entity.id
_entity.type
_entity.pdbx_description
1 polymer ?
#
loop_
_entity_poly.entity_id
_entity_poly.type
_entity_poly.pdbx_seq_one_letter_code
_entity_poly.pdbx_strand_id
1 'polypeptide(L)'
;PLGLGNDYGGSLRLPAHAGGVCALRPSAGRIPAPMRDVHEPVALSLQLFAVNGPIARRVDDLDTAFSLMHGADGSDPAPHLL
;
A
#
# COMPACT_ATOMS: atom_id res chain seq x y z
N PRO A 1 -12.75 -11.76 5.55
CA PRO A 1 -12.42 -11.24 4.24
C PRO A 1 -11.23 -10.35 4.17
N LEU A 2 -11.26 -9.40 3.27
CA LEU A 2 -10.10 -8.65 2.86
C LEU A 2 -10.45 -7.17 2.76
N GLY A 3 -9.58 -6.32 3.29
CA GLY A 3 -9.67 -4.88 3.14
C GLY A 3 -8.43 -4.32 2.47
N LEU A 4 -8.54 -3.09 1.97
CA LEU A 4 -7.44 -2.36 1.40
C LEU A 4 -7.23 -1.07 2.18
N GLY A 5 -6.00 -0.69 2.38
CA GLY A 5 -5.68 0.53 3.10
C GLY A 5 -4.41 1.16 2.55
N ASN A 6 -4.00 2.24 3.19
CA ASN A 6 -2.73 2.88 2.89
C ASN A 6 -1.96 3.16 4.18
N ASP A 7 -0.68 3.40 4.02
CA ASP A 7 0.22 3.60 5.16
C ASP A 7 1.28 4.61 4.77
N TYR A 8 1.33 5.71 5.52
CA TYR A 8 2.41 6.68 5.43
C TYR A 8 3.16 6.72 6.76
N GLY A 9 2.42 6.85 7.86
CA GLY A 9 2.97 6.91 9.20
C GLY A 9 2.56 5.74 10.10
N GLY A 10 2.10 4.63 9.52
CA GLY A 10 1.67 3.45 10.27
C GLY A 10 0.20 3.10 10.09
N SER A 11 -0.48 3.68 9.11
CA SER A 11 -1.94 3.56 8.99
C SER A 11 -2.44 2.18 8.54
N LEU A 12 -1.56 1.27 8.13
CA LEU A 12 -1.89 -0.15 7.97
C LEU A 12 -1.54 -0.93 9.25
N ARG A 13 -0.36 -0.66 9.77
CA ARG A 13 0.20 -1.41 10.89
C ARG A 13 -0.49 -1.13 12.21
N LEU A 14 -0.75 0.14 12.51
CA LEU A 14 -1.36 0.54 13.79
C LEU A 14 -2.81 0.04 13.93
N PRO A 15 -3.70 0.25 12.95
CA PRO A 15 -5.05 -0.30 13.06
C PRO A 15 -5.09 -1.82 13.06
N ALA A 16 -4.19 -2.51 12.37
CA ALA A 16 -4.10 -3.96 12.41
C ALA A 16 -3.72 -4.43 13.81
N HIS A 17 -2.74 -3.79 14.43
CA HIS A 17 -2.35 -4.08 15.81
C HIS A 17 -3.51 -3.87 16.78
N ALA A 18 -4.18 -2.74 16.68
CA ALA A 18 -5.29 -2.40 17.57
C ALA A 18 -6.52 -3.28 17.32
N GLY A 19 -6.78 -3.66 16.09
CA GLY A 19 -7.95 -4.45 15.71
C GLY A 19 -7.75 -5.96 15.79
N GLY A 20 -6.53 -6.42 16.03
CA GLY A 20 -6.24 -7.85 16.10
C GLY A 20 -6.34 -8.57 14.76
N VAL A 21 -5.97 -7.88 13.68
CA VAL A 21 -5.94 -8.45 12.33
C VAL A 21 -4.53 -8.33 11.75
N CYS A 22 -4.32 -8.87 10.56
CA CYS A 22 -3.04 -8.81 9.86
C CYS A 22 -3.08 -7.70 8.81
N ALA A 23 -1.94 -7.08 8.57
CA ALA A 23 -1.78 -6.13 7.48
C ALA A 23 -0.39 -6.27 6.88
N LEU A 24 -0.25 -5.91 5.62
CA LEU A 24 1.04 -5.87 4.94
C LEU A 24 1.32 -4.45 4.48
N ARG A 25 2.44 -3.91 4.94
CA ARG A 25 2.98 -2.67 4.41
C ARG A 25 4.14 -3.02 3.49
N PRO A 26 3.92 -3.07 2.18
CA PRO A 26 5.00 -3.42 1.25
C PRO A 26 5.99 -2.27 1.09
N SER A 27 7.09 -2.55 0.42
CA SER A 27 8.02 -1.50 0.00
C SER A 27 7.32 -0.55 -0.97
N ALA A 28 7.72 0.73 -0.93
CA ALA A 28 7.15 1.72 -1.85
C ALA A 28 7.30 1.26 -3.29
N GLY A 29 6.24 1.36 -4.07
CA GLY A 29 6.21 0.98 -5.48
C GLY A 29 5.90 -0.48 -5.77
N ARG A 30 5.85 -1.35 -4.76
CA ARG A 30 5.48 -2.77 -4.99
C ARG A 30 4.01 -2.91 -5.37
N ILE A 31 3.14 -2.15 -4.73
CA ILE A 31 1.74 -2.03 -5.12
C ILE A 31 1.57 -0.62 -5.66
N PRO A 32 1.03 -0.44 -6.87
CA PRO A 32 0.85 0.89 -7.44
C PRO A 32 0.03 1.78 -6.53
N ALA A 33 0.53 2.98 -6.28
CA ALA A 33 -0.12 3.96 -5.42
C ALA A 33 0.05 5.34 -6.04
N PRO A 34 -0.68 5.64 -7.13
CA PRO A 34 -0.55 6.93 -7.80
C PRO A 34 -1.10 8.04 -6.89
N MET A 35 -0.20 8.73 -6.23
CA MET A 35 -0.52 9.85 -5.36
C MET A 35 -0.76 11.08 -6.22
N ARG A 36 -1.91 11.11 -6.92
CA ARG A 36 -2.28 12.21 -7.79
C ARG A 36 -3.53 12.90 -7.27
N ASP A 37 -3.41 14.19 -7.08
CA ASP A 37 -4.56 15.07 -7.17
C ASP A 37 -4.54 15.68 -8.57
N VAL A 38 -5.70 15.74 -9.21
CA VAL A 38 -5.86 16.32 -10.54
C VAL A 38 -5.47 17.79 -10.55
N HIS A 39 -5.54 18.46 -9.40
CA HIS A 39 -5.40 19.91 -9.28
C HIS A 39 -4.14 20.37 -8.57
N GLU A 40 -3.43 19.50 -7.85
CA GLU A 40 -2.29 19.90 -7.06
C GLU A 40 -1.16 18.85 -7.13
N PRO A 41 0.11 19.31 -7.10
CA PRO A 41 1.23 18.38 -7.01
C PRO A 41 1.25 17.70 -5.65
N VAL A 42 1.60 16.42 -5.65
CA VAL A 42 1.74 15.64 -4.43
C VAL A 42 3.14 15.83 -3.86
N ALA A 43 3.24 16.01 -2.54
CA ALA A 43 4.53 16.16 -1.88
C ALA A 43 5.42 14.94 -2.12
N LEU A 44 6.71 15.17 -2.31
CA LEU A 44 7.67 14.09 -2.58
C LEU A 44 7.70 13.06 -1.46
N SER A 45 7.57 13.48 -0.21
CA SER A 45 7.53 12.57 0.93
C SER A 45 6.37 11.58 0.83
N LEU A 46 5.20 12.02 0.38
CA LEU A 46 4.07 11.12 0.16
C LEU A 46 4.34 10.15 -0.97
N GLN A 47 4.97 10.62 -2.05
CA GLN A 47 5.30 9.76 -3.18
C GLN A 47 6.31 8.66 -2.80
N LEU A 48 7.24 8.96 -1.91
CA LEU A 48 8.31 8.03 -1.54
C LEU A 48 7.91 7.08 -0.40
N PHE A 49 7.04 7.51 0.50
CA PHE A 49 6.78 6.77 1.74
C PHE A 49 5.35 6.25 1.87
N ALA A 50 4.38 6.85 1.20
CA ALA A 50 3.01 6.36 1.26
C ALA A 50 2.84 5.11 0.40
N VAL A 51 2.23 4.08 0.96
CA VAL A 51 2.02 2.81 0.25
C VAL A 51 0.60 2.32 0.46
N ASN A 52 0.10 1.55 -0.50
CA ASN A 52 -1.14 0.80 -0.36
C ASN A 52 -0.83 -0.63 0.04
N GLY A 53 -1.73 -1.25 0.77
CA GLY A 53 -1.56 -2.63 1.16
C GLY A 53 -2.85 -3.28 1.62
N PRO A 54 -2.87 -4.62 1.69
CA PRO A 54 -4.04 -5.37 2.13
C PRO A 54 -4.09 -5.51 3.64
N ILE A 55 -5.31 -5.68 4.14
CA ILE A 55 -5.62 -6.00 5.53
C ILE A 55 -6.50 -7.25 5.52
N ALA A 56 -6.22 -8.22 6.35
CA ALA A 56 -7.00 -9.44 6.43
C ALA A 56 -6.87 -10.08 7.82
N ARG A 57 -7.72 -11.06 8.10
CA ARG A 57 -7.62 -11.81 9.35
C ARG A 57 -6.47 -12.82 9.33
N ARG A 58 -6.05 -13.26 8.15
CA ARG A 58 -5.08 -14.34 7.98
C ARG A 58 -3.94 -13.89 7.07
N VAL A 59 -2.74 -14.37 7.37
CA VAL A 59 -1.55 -14.07 6.58
C VAL A 59 -1.64 -14.65 5.16
N ASP A 60 -2.24 -15.82 5.00
CA ASP A 60 -2.40 -16.42 3.67
C ASP A 60 -3.31 -15.58 2.76
N ASP A 61 -4.30 -14.88 3.32
CA ASP A 61 -5.11 -13.94 2.55
C ASP A 61 -4.29 -12.71 2.13
N LEU A 62 -3.37 -12.25 2.98
CA LEU A 62 -2.44 -11.18 2.60
C LEU A 62 -1.54 -11.60 1.45
N ASP A 63 -1.03 -12.82 1.48
CA ASP A 63 -0.18 -13.36 0.44
C ASP A 63 -0.92 -13.43 -0.90
N THR A 64 -2.13 -13.95 -0.89
CA THR A 64 -2.98 -14.01 -2.08
C THR A 64 -3.24 -12.61 -2.65
N ALA A 65 -3.63 -11.67 -1.80
CA ALA A 65 -3.90 -10.29 -2.23
C ALA A 65 -2.64 -9.64 -2.80
N PHE A 66 -1.50 -9.79 -2.14
CA PHE A 66 -0.25 -9.20 -2.62
C PHE A 66 0.17 -9.79 -3.96
N SER A 67 -0.01 -11.10 -4.15
CA SER A 67 0.30 -11.75 -5.41
C SER A 67 -0.49 -11.18 -6.59
N LEU A 68 -1.71 -10.71 -6.33
CA LEU A 68 -2.56 -10.12 -7.35
C LEU A 68 -2.31 -8.62 -7.54
N MET A 69 -1.88 -7.92 -6.50
CA MET A 69 -1.82 -6.46 -6.50
C MET A 69 -0.44 -5.90 -6.85
N HIS A 70 0.63 -6.67 -6.64
CA HIS A 70 1.97 -6.15 -6.87
C HIS A 70 2.28 -5.96 -8.35
N GLY A 71 3.24 -5.10 -8.65
CA GLY A 71 3.69 -4.84 -10.01
C GLY A 71 3.32 -3.46 -10.51
N ALA A 72 3.90 -3.06 -11.63
CA ALA A 72 3.67 -1.76 -12.24
C ALA A 72 2.40 -1.77 -13.09
N ASP A 73 1.56 -0.74 -12.96
CA ASP A 73 0.38 -0.55 -13.79
C ASP A 73 0.47 0.66 -14.73
N GLY A 74 1.62 1.35 -14.70
CA GLY A 74 1.86 2.52 -15.54
C GLY A 74 1.41 3.84 -14.94
N SER A 75 0.68 3.81 -13.83
CA SER A 75 0.15 5.03 -13.19
C SER A 75 1.09 5.59 -12.13
N ASP A 76 1.94 4.75 -11.55
CA ASP A 76 2.87 5.12 -10.49
C ASP A 76 4.29 4.97 -10.99
N PRO A 77 5.13 6.01 -10.95
CA PRO A 77 6.51 5.91 -11.39
C PRO A 77 7.41 5.12 -10.43
N ALA A 78 7.02 4.95 -9.17
CA ALA A 78 7.87 4.33 -8.16
C ALA A 78 8.33 2.91 -8.50
N PRO A 79 7.51 2.01 -9.10
CA PRO A 79 7.97 0.68 -9.48
C PRO A 79 9.16 0.68 -10.44
N HIS A 80 9.31 1.72 -11.23
CA HIS A 80 10.39 1.85 -12.20
C HIS A 80 11.70 2.33 -11.57
N LEU A 81 11.66 2.77 -10.32
CA LEU A 81 12.82 3.26 -9.58
C LEU A 81 13.45 2.18 -8.69
N LEU A 82 12.79 1.06 -8.55
CA LEU A 82 13.19 -0.01 -7.64
C LEU A 82 13.86 -1.18 -8.35
#